data_611e4c5b4534a6151b5b76de17babd70
#
_entry.id   611e4c5b4534a6151b5b76de17babd70
#
_cell.length_a   1.000
_cell.length_b   1.000
_cell.length_c   1.000
_cell.angle_alpha   90.00
_cell.angle_beta   90.00
_cell.angle_gamma   90.00
#
_symmetry.space_group_name_H-M   'P 1'
#
loop_
_entity.id
_entity.type
_entity.pdbx_description
1 polymer ?
#
loop_
_entity_poly.entity_id
_entity_poly.type
_entity_poly.pdbx_seq_one_letter_code
_entity_poly.pdbx_strand_id
1 'polypeptide(L)'
;MQDEKRYIVAVDLGSSHITGAVGHRDDDGRFTVDAVEIGESKDGIKRGRVINVSDVALKLSQIFRRLEARISPSKISKVYVGVSGQSIRSIEFPVVRTISSESPIDDSLLAELEAEARDRILENNLVVFDVIPGECRVDGRATEKPCGQYGSEIRVSYRLIVGNEIHKRNIDRVFEQAKMPIAGYICTANAAAVAVLSEEERRQGCALLDCGAETTTLSLYKDGYFASMITIPLGGNNITRDICSLHVKESEAESIKKAYQPQIDGTITVDWGMKDYYCLLYTSPSPRDISGS
;
A
#
# COMPACT_ATOMS: atom_id res chain seq x y z
N MET A 1 25.64 28.39 -1.45
CA MET A 1 24.52 27.75 -2.19
C MET A 1 23.84 26.90 -1.14
N GLN A 2 22.59 27.25 -0.76
CA GLN A 2 21.79 26.35 0.08
C GLN A 2 21.49 25.11 -0.78
N ASP A 3 21.89 23.93 -0.28
CA ASP A 3 21.51 22.67 -0.91
C ASP A 3 19.97 22.62 -1.01
N GLU A 4 19.49 22.57 -2.24
CA GLU A 4 18.06 22.52 -2.52
C GLU A 4 17.53 21.16 -2.01
N LYS A 5 16.84 21.18 -0.89
CA LYS A 5 16.26 19.94 -0.31
C LYS A 5 15.44 19.19 -1.35
N ARG A 6 15.82 17.97 -1.62
CA ARG A 6 15.10 17.10 -2.55
C ARG A 6 13.91 16.46 -1.85
N TYR A 7 12.74 17.06 -2.04
CA TYR A 7 11.49 16.56 -1.45
C TYR A 7 10.96 15.30 -2.15
N ILE A 8 10.44 14.39 -1.36
CA ILE A 8 9.69 13.21 -1.78
C ILE A 8 8.26 13.41 -1.32
N VAL A 9 7.30 13.25 -2.22
CA VAL A 9 5.88 13.40 -1.94
C VAL A 9 5.15 12.10 -2.24
N ALA A 10 4.31 11.67 -1.32
CA ALA A 10 3.47 10.49 -1.46
C ALA A 10 2.00 10.83 -1.17
N VAL A 11 1.11 10.13 -1.87
CA VAL A 11 -0.33 10.28 -1.70
C VAL A 11 -0.96 8.90 -1.53
N ASP A 12 -1.80 8.75 -0.51
CA ASP A 12 -2.69 7.61 -0.35
C ASP A 12 -4.14 7.98 -0.69
N LEU A 13 -4.81 7.15 -1.48
CA LEU A 13 -6.17 7.33 -1.96
C LEU A 13 -7.13 6.40 -1.21
N GLY A 14 -7.35 6.69 0.08
CA GLY A 14 -8.25 5.89 0.93
C GLY A 14 -9.73 6.18 0.70
N SER A 15 -10.60 5.22 1.03
CA SER A 15 -12.07 5.36 0.90
C SER A 15 -12.68 6.34 1.90
N SER A 16 -12.00 6.65 3.00
CA SER A 16 -12.44 7.64 3.99
C SER A 16 -11.70 8.97 3.82
N HIS A 17 -10.40 8.92 3.59
CA HIS A 17 -9.53 10.08 3.50
C HIS A 17 -8.55 9.94 2.36
N ILE A 18 -8.18 11.07 1.77
CA ILE A 18 -7.01 11.21 0.91
C ILE A 18 -5.92 11.83 1.77
N THR A 19 -4.77 11.19 1.83
CA THR A 19 -3.64 11.67 2.63
C THR A 19 -2.47 11.99 1.71
N GLY A 20 -1.92 13.19 1.83
CA GLY A 20 -0.68 13.59 1.19
C GLY A 20 0.39 13.84 2.23
N ALA A 21 1.59 13.34 2.00
CA ALA A 21 2.75 13.56 2.85
C ALA A 21 3.93 14.05 2.03
N VAL A 22 4.71 14.96 2.59
CA VAL A 22 5.97 15.45 2.03
C VAL A 22 7.09 15.30 3.05
N GLY A 23 8.24 14.87 2.60
CA GLY A 23 9.43 14.71 3.42
C GLY A 23 10.70 14.77 2.58
N HIS A 24 11.84 14.73 3.24
CA HIS A 24 13.15 14.73 2.61
C HIS A 24 14.10 13.77 3.31
N ARG A 25 15.19 13.42 2.63
CA ARG A 25 16.34 12.76 3.26
C ARG A 25 17.32 13.85 3.68
N ASP A 26 17.79 13.76 4.92
CA ASP A 26 18.90 14.56 5.39
C ASP A 26 20.26 14.03 4.87
N ASP A 27 21.33 14.74 5.18
CA ASP A 27 22.70 14.39 4.77
C ASP A 27 23.15 13.05 5.35
N ASP A 28 22.61 12.62 6.48
CA ASP A 28 22.84 11.32 7.11
C ASP A 28 22.00 10.19 6.49
N GLY A 29 21.17 10.50 5.48
CA GLY A 29 20.30 9.57 4.79
C GLY A 29 19.02 9.22 5.54
N ARG A 30 18.72 9.86 6.68
CA ARG A 30 17.48 9.66 7.43
C ARG A 30 16.34 10.37 6.74
N PHE A 31 15.18 9.73 6.74
CA PHE A 31 13.98 10.30 6.17
C PHE A 31 13.20 11.07 7.24
N THR A 32 12.90 12.34 6.96
CA THR A 32 12.09 13.20 7.82
C THR A 32 10.79 13.58 7.10
N VAL A 33 9.66 13.41 7.76
CA VAL A 33 8.35 13.88 7.27
C VAL A 33 8.18 15.34 7.69
N ASP A 34 8.10 16.23 6.70
CA ASP A 34 7.98 17.69 6.94
C ASP A 34 6.53 18.12 7.14
N ALA A 35 5.60 17.51 6.38
CA ALA A 35 4.18 17.81 6.51
C ALA A 35 3.30 16.63 6.05
N VAL A 36 2.12 16.54 6.66
CA VAL A 36 1.03 15.65 6.26
C VAL A 36 -0.25 16.48 6.16
N GLU A 37 -0.99 16.31 5.06
CA GLU A 37 -2.28 16.94 4.82
C GLU A 37 -3.32 15.87 4.51
N ILE A 38 -4.49 16.01 5.13
CA ILE A 38 -5.59 15.05 5.01
C ILE A 38 -6.82 15.76 4.46
N GLY A 39 -7.53 15.11 3.55
CA GLY A 39 -8.82 15.54 3.04
C GLY A 39 -9.82 14.38 3.03
N GLU A 40 -11.10 14.68 3.20
CA GLU A 40 -12.14 13.66 3.08
C GLU A 40 -12.26 13.16 1.63
N SER A 41 -12.38 11.85 1.45
CA SER A 41 -12.58 11.23 0.13
C SER A 41 -14.04 10.89 -0.18
N LYS A 42 -14.96 11.27 0.72
CA LYS A 42 -16.39 10.95 0.62
C LYS A 42 -16.91 11.16 -0.80
N ASP A 43 -17.64 10.17 -1.35
CA ASP A 43 -18.23 10.16 -2.68
C ASP A 43 -17.24 10.16 -3.87
N GLY A 44 -15.93 10.29 -3.63
CA GLY A 44 -14.90 10.24 -4.67
C GLY A 44 -14.25 8.88 -4.83
N ILE A 45 -14.08 8.16 -3.73
CA ILE A 45 -13.39 6.87 -3.67
C ILE A 45 -14.25 5.85 -2.94
N LYS A 46 -14.44 4.67 -3.54
CA LYS A 46 -15.20 3.57 -2.95
C LYS A 46 -14.44 2.26 -3.05
N ARG A 47 -14.26 1.59 -1.91
CA ARG A 47 -13.50 0.34 -1.79
C ARG A 47 -12.09 0.45 -2.41
N GLY A 48 -11.43 1.60 -2.16
CA GLY A 48 -10.13 1.92 -2.71
C GLY A 48 -10.11 2.29 -4.21
N ARG A 49 -11.26 2.41 -4.87
CA ARG A 49 -11.35 2.73 -6.30
C ARG A 49 -11.90 4.14 -6.51
N VAL A 50 -11.23 4.91 -7.35
CA VAL A 50 -11.73 6.23 -7.78
C VAL A 50 -13.00 6.04 -8.61
N ILE A 51 -14.10 6.63 -8.14
CA ILE A 51 -15.42 6.61 -8.82
C ILE A 51 -15.81 8.00 -9.34
N ASN A 52 -15.26 9.07 -8.76
CA ASN A 52 -15.45 10.43 -9.24
C ASN A 52 -14.08 11.12 -9.42
N VAL A 53 -13.60 11.11 -10.66
CA VAL A 53 -12.28 11.63 -11.03
C VAL A 53 -12.16 13.12 -10.70
N SER A 54 -13.17 13.93 -11.06
CA SER A 54 -13.10 15.39 -10.90
C SER A 54 -13.12 15.83 -9.43
N ASP A 55 -13.94 15.17 -8.60
CA ASP A 55 -13.98 15.44 -7.17
C ASP A 55 -12.64 15.12 -6.48
N VAL A 56 -12.07 13.95 -6.78
CA VAL A 56 -10.78 13.53 -6.22
C VAL A 56 -9.66 14.45 -6.70
N ALA A 57 -9.64 14.85 -7.97
CA ALA A 57 -8.65 15.77 -8.52
C ALA A 57 -8.70 17.16 -7.84
N LEU A 58 -9.89 17.67 -7.57
CA LEU A 58 -10.07 18.93 -6.84
C LEU A 58 -9.51 18.83 -5.41
N LYS A 59 -9.85 17.76 -4.69
CA LYS A 59 -9.36 17.52 -3.33
C LYS A 59 -7.84 17.37 -3.28
N LEU A 60 -7.26 16.63 -4.22
CA LEU A 60 -5.81 16.50 -4.36
C LEU A 60 -5.13 17.84 -4.63
N SER A 61 -5.69 18.66 -5.52
CA SER A 61 -5.15 19.99 -5.79
C SER A 61 -5.12 20.88 -4.54
N GLN A 62 -6.11 20.74 -3.65
CA GLN A 62 -6.13 21.44 -2.37
C GLN A 62 -5.04 20.91 -1.42
N ILE A 63 -4.86 19.58 -1.35
CA ILE A 63 -3.82 18.95 -0.55
C ILE A 63 -2.44 19.41 -1.03
N PHE A 64 -2.16 19.38 -2.33
CA PHE A 64 -0.88 19.81 -2.89
C PHE A 64 -0.58 21.28 -2.58
N ARG A 65 -1.55 22.18 -2.71
CA ARG A 65 -1.37 23.58 -2.33
C ARG A 65 -1.00 23.77 -0.86
N ARG A 66 -1.62 22.99 0.03
CA ARG A 66 -1.30 23.04 1.47
C ARG A 66 0.09 22.48 1.75
N LEU A 67 0.46 21.34 1.13
CA LEU A 67 1.81 20.80 1.25
C LEU A 67 2.87 21.76 0.70
N GLU A 68 2.66 22.37 -0.48
CA GLU A 68 3.57 23.37 -1.04
C GLU A 68 3.74 24.59 -0.15
N ALA A 69 2.68 25.01 0.54
CA ALA A 69 2.79 26.11 1.49
C ALA A 69 3.71 25.77 2.68
N ARG A 70 3.81 24.49 3.06
CA ARG A 70 4.68 24.02 4.14
C ARG A 70 6.16 23.96 3.75
N ILE A 71 6.44 23.69 2.48
CA ILE A 71 7.81 23.55 1.98
C ILE A 71 8.30 24.75 1.17
N SER A 72 7.53 25.86 1.19
CA SER A 72 7.87 27.09 0.47
C SER A 72 9.33 27.54 0.76
N PRO A 73 10.10 27.94 -0.26
CA PRO A 73 9.71 28.25 -1.64
C PRO A 73 9.71 27.05 -2.61
N SER A 74 10.03 25.84 -2.14
CA SER A 74 10.07 24.64 -2.98
C SER A 74 8.70 24.25 -3.53
N LYS A 75 8.69 23.55 -4.67
CA LYS A 75 7.49 23.08 -5.37
C LYS A 75 7.48 21.56 -5.51
N ILE A 76 6.28 20.99 -5.57
CA ILE A 76 6.09 19.56 -5.85
C ILE A 76 6.17 19.35 -7.36
N SER A 77 7.15 18.55 -7.81
CA SER A 77 7.34 18.25 -9.23
C SER A 77 6.67 16.94 -9.65
N LYS A 78 6.61 15.96 -8.74
CA LYS A 78 6.03 14.64 -8.97
C LYS A 78 5.71 13.97 -7.64
N VAL A 79 4.83 12.95 -7.68
CA VAL A 79 4.38 12.25 -6.47
C VAL A 79 4.38 10.73 -6.66
N TYR A 80 4.58 10.00 -5.58
CA TYR A 80 4.30 8.57 -5.51
C TYR A 80 2.86 8.35 -5.07
N VAL A 81 2.19 7.37 -5.68
CA VAL A 81 0.77 7.07 -5.42
C VAL A 81 0.63 5.71 -4.78
N GLY A 82 0.11 5.68 -3.58
CA GLY A 82 -0.28 4.46 -2.89
C GLY A 82 -1.43 3.76 -3.61
N VAL A 83 -1.30 2.46 -3.86
CA VAL A 83 -2.34 1.65 -4.49
C VAL A 83 -2.85 0.59 -3.53
N SER A 84 -4.17 0.59 -3.37
CA SER A 84 -4.93 -0.35 -2.56
C SER A 84 -6.29 -0.62 -3.19
N GLY A 85 -7.12 -1.39 -2.52
CA GLY A 85 -8.51 -1.59 -2.91
C GLY A 85 -8.82 -2.99 -3.40
N GLN A 86 -10.13 -3.25 -3.53
CA GLN A 86 -10.67 -4.61 -3.72
C GLN A 86 -10.18 -5.31 -5.01
N SER A 87 -9.70 -4.57 -6.02
CA SER A 87 -9.18 -5.15 -7.26
C SER A 87 -7.67 -5.41 -7.24
N ILE A 88 -7.00 -4.99 -6.17
CA ILE A 88 -5.54 -5.11 -6.03
C ILE A 88 -5.19 -6.45 -5.38
N ARG A 89 -4.26 -7.16 -5.99
CA ARG A 89 -3.73 -8.44 -5.51
C ARG A 89 -2.29 -8.63 -5.95
N SER A 90 -1.61 -9.58 -5.34
CA SER A 90 -0.26 -9.97 -5.76
C SER A 90 -0.29 -11.26 -6.59
N ILE A 91 0.59 -11.36 -7.58
CA ILE A 91 0.91 -12.60 -8.30
C ILE A 91 2.41 -12.83 -8.27
N GLU A 92 2.84 -14.08 -8.23
CA GLU A 92 4.24 -14.43 -8.32
C GLU A 92 4.69 -14.47 -9.78
N PHE A 93 5.85 -13.89 -10.04
CA PHE A 93 6.46 -13.90 -11.37
C PHE A 93 7.97 -14.08 -11.26
N PRO A 94 8.47 -15.29 -11.49
CA PRO A 94 9.91 -15.53 -11.53
C PRO A 94 10.49 -15.08 -12.88
N VAL A 95 11.58 -14.32 -12.83
CA VAL A 95 12.42 -14.00 -13.97
C VAL A 95 13.71 -14.81 -13.86
N VAL A 96 14.06 -15.52 -14.92
CA VAL A 96 15.28 -16.32 -14.98
C VAL A 96 16.11 -15.83 -16.17
N ARG A 97 17.39 -15.58 -15.93
CA ARG A 97 18.31 -15.10 -16.96
C ARG A 97 19.63 -15.86 -16.89
N THR A 98 20.08 -16.38 -18.05
CA THR A 98 21.46 -16.83 -18.21
C THR A 98 22.35 -15.61 -18.32
N ILE A 99 23.45 -15.58 -17.56
CA ILE A 99 24.38 -14.47 -17.47
C ILE A 99 25.81 -14.95 -17.78
N SER A 100 26.69 -14.01 -18.10
CA SER A 100 28.12 -14.33 -18.28
C SER A 100 28.79 -14.56 -16.94
N SER A 101 29.47 -15.70 -16.81
CA SER A 101 30.28 -15.97 -15.62
C SER A 101 31.58 -15.15 -15.54
N GLU A 102 31.89 -14.39 -16.61
CA GLU A 102 33.12 -13.57 -16.68
C GLU A 102 32.93 -12.17 -16.09
N SER A 103 31.69 -11.72 -15.90
CA SER A 103 31.35 -10.41 -15.32
C SER A 103 30.48 -10.56 -14.08
N PRO A 104 30.67 -9.70 -13.06
CA PRO A 104 29.81 -9.73 -11.89
C PRO A 104 28.42 -9.21 -12.21
N ILE A 105 27.44 -9.70 -11.46
CA ILE A 105 26.09 -9.14 -11.44
C ILE A 105 26.16 -7.67 -10.96
N ASP A 106 25.52 -6.77 -11.69
CA ASP A 106 25.47 -5.36 -11.39
C ASP A 106 24.02 -4.86 -11.21
N ASP A 107 23.88 -3.61 -10.77
CA ASP A 107 22.58 -2.98 -10.56
C ASP A 107 21.81 -2.78 -11.88
N SER A 108 22.52 -2.67 -13.01
CA SER A 108 21.90 -2.53 -14.34
C SER A 108 21.13 -3.80 -14.72
N LEU A 109 21.75 -4.97 -14.52
CA LEU A 109 21.09 -6.26 -14.75
C LEU A 109 19.86 -6.42 -13.85
N LEU A 110 19.95 -6.07 -12.57
CA LEU A 110 18.80 -6.16 -11.67
C LEU A 110 17.66 -5.23 -12.09
N ALA A 111 17.99 -4.02 -12.54
CA ALA A 111 17.00 -3.07 -13.07
C ALA A 111 16.34 -3.59 -14.37
N GLU A 112 17.09 -4.26 -15.26
CA GLU A 112 16.54 -4.90 -16.47
C GLU A 112 15.56 -6.03 -16.11
N LEU A 113 15.90 -6.89 -15.12
CA LEU A 113 15.03 -7.98 -14.66
C LEU A 113 13.73 -7.42 -14.03
N GLU A 114 13.85 -6.34 -13.26
CA GLU A 114 12.67 -5.65 -12.71
C GLU A 114 11.81 -5.03 -13.80
N ALA A 115 12.42 -4.38 -14.80
CA ALA A 115 11.71 -3.80 -15.94
C ALA A 115 10.96 -4.89 -16.73
N GLU A 116 11.58 -6.05 -16.98
CA GLU A 116 10.92 -7.20 -17.60
C GLU A 116 9.68 -7.65 -16.82
N ALA A 117 9.79 -7.70 -15.49
CA ALA A 117 8.67 -8.05 -14.62
C ALA A 117 7.56 -6.97 -14.67
N ARG A 118 7.95 -5.69 -14.73
CA ARG A 118 7.04 -4.53 -14.76
C ARG A 118 6.28 -4.42 -16.07
N ASP A 119 6.94 -4.69 -17.18
CA ASP A 119 6.38 -4.57 -18.53
C ASP A 119 5.59 -5.82 -18.96
N ARG A 120 5.39 -6.76 -18.04
CA ARG A 120 4.65 -7.98 -18.32
C ARG A 120 3.23 -7.70 -18.77
N ILE A 121 2.89 -8.17 -19.96
CA ILE A 121 1.51 -8.15 -20.46
C ILE A 121 0.72 -9.23 -19.74
N LEU A 122 -0.37 -8.83 -19.11
CA LEU A 122 -1.26 -9.70 -18.36
C LEU A 122 -2.60 -9.85 -19.10
N GLU A 123 -3.22 -11.00 -18.92
CA GLU A 123 -4.57 -11.28 -19.44
C GLU A 123 -5.65 -10.58 -18.62
N ASN A 124 -6.89 -10.56 -19.14
CA ASN A 124 -8.09 -10.09 -18.42
C ASN A 124 -8.05 -8.62 -18.00
N ASN A 125 -7.47 -7.73 -18.82
CA ASN A 125 -7.38 -6.28 -18.51
C ASN A 125 -6.70 -5.98 -17.16
N LEU A 126 -5.78 -6.84 -16.74
CA LEU A 126 -4.91 -6.59 -15.60
C LEU A 126 -3.68 -5.79 -16.04
N VAL A 127 -3.25 -4.90 -15.17
CA VAL A 127 -2.02 -4.11 -15.31
C VAL A 127 -1.19 -4.23 -14.05
N VAL A 128 0.13 -4.11 -14.22
CA VAL A 128 1.08 -4.04 -13.11
C VAL A 128 1.09 -2.61 -12.57
N PHE A 129 0.88 -2.46 -11.27
CA PHE A 129 1.05 -1.20 -10.56
C PHE A 129 2.42 -1.09 -9.93
N ASP A 130 2.87 -2.16 -9.27
CA ASP A 130 4.12 -2.18 -8.54
C ASP A 130 4.79 -3.55 -8.67
N VAL A 131 6.11 -3.58 -8.53
CA VAL A 131 6.93 -4.80 -8.56
C VAL A 131 7.76 -4.84 -7.28
N ILE A 132 7.53 -5.88 -6.48
CA ILE A 132 8.25 -6.07 -5.22
C ILE A 132 9.23 -7.22 -5.41
N PRO A 133 10.54 -6.98 -5.26
CA PRO A 133 11.52 -8.04 -5.35
C PRO A 133 11.36 -9.03 -4.19
N GLY A 134 11.47 -10.31 -4.50
CA GLY A 134 11.47 -11.39 -3.56
C GLY A 134 12.83 -12.10 -3.53
N GLU A 135 12.81 -13.42 -3.33
CA GLU A 135 14.04 -14.21 -3.26
C GLU A 135 14.84 -14.14 -4.56
N CYS A 136 16.13 -13.86 -4.43
CA CYS A 136 17.11 -13.94 -5.52
C CYS A 136 17.98 -15.19 -5.35
N ARG A 137 18.25 -15.90 -6.45
CA ARG A 137 19.15 -17.05 -6.50
C ARG A 137 20.17 -16.87 -7.62
N VAL A 138 21.40 -17.19 -7.32
CA VAL A 138 22.52 -17.26 -8.28
C VAL A 138 23.01 -18.71 -8.31
N ASP A 139 22.98 -19.34 -9.48
CA ASP A 139 23.29 -20.77 -9.67
C ASP A 139 22.56 -21.68 -8.64
N GLY A 140 21.27 -21.38 -8.40
CA GLY A 140 20.40 -22.08 -7.48
C GLY A 140 20.59 -21.77 -6.00
N ARG A 141 21.58 -20.96 -5.59
CA ARG A 141 21.82 -20.56 -4.21
C ARG A 141 21.14 -19.23 -3.89
N ALA A 142 20.33 -19.21 -2.83
CA ALA A 142 19.67 -17.98 -2.37
C ALA A 142 20.69 -16.94 -1.88
N THR A 143 20.46 -15.67 -2.22
CA THR A 143 21.30 -14.55 -1.80
C THR A 143 20.48 -13.27 -1.62
N GLU A 144 20.76 -12.55 -0.55
CA GLU A 144 20.20 -11.21 -0.30
C GLU A 144 20.97 -10.11 -1.05
N LYS A 145 22.22 -10.38 -1.45
CA LYS A 145 23.13 -9.42 -2.12
C LYS A 145 23.69 -10.03 -3.39
N PRO A 146 22.95 -10.02 -4.50
CA PRO A 146 23.43 -10.57 -5.75
C PRO A 146 24.51 -9.72 -6.43
N CYS A 147 24.48 -8.40 -6.24
CA CYS A 147 25.48 -7.50 -6.83
C CYS A 147 26.90 -7.86 -6.39
N GLY A 148 27.83 -7.92 -7.37
CA GLY A 148 29.21 -8.31 -7.18
C GLY A 148 29.45 -9.83 -7.22
N GLN A 149 28.42 -10.66 -7.25
CA GLN A 149 28.55 -12.11 -7.40
C GLN A 149 28.73 -12.51 -8.86
N TYR A 150 29.42 -13.63 -9.07
CA TYR A 150 29.59 -14.27 -10.37
C TYR A 150 28.72 -15.52 -10.43
N GLY A 151 28.16 -15.80 -11.59
CA GLY A 151 27.33 -16.97 -11.82
C GLY A 151 26.99 -17.13 -13.28
N SER A 152 26.36 -18.24 -13.62
CA SER A 152 25.88 -18.54 -14.97
C SER A 152 24.38 -18.35 -15.14
N GLU A 153 23.64 -18.36 -14.03
CA GLU A 153 22.19 -18.11 -14.01
C GLU A 153 21.81 -17.25 -12.81
N ILE A 154 20.94 -16.27 -13.04
CA ILE A 154 20.27 -15.54 -11.99
C ILE A 154 18.76 -15.78 -12.09
N ARG A 155 18.12 -16.00 -10.93
CA ARG A 155 16.67 -16.13 -10.81
C ARG A 155 16.18 -15.18 -9.73
N VAL A 156 15.26 -14.27 -10.07
CA VAL A 156 14.60 -13.39 -9.12
C VAL A 156 13.11 -13.67 -9.11
N SER A 157 12.56 -13.93 -7.93
CA SER A 157 11.11 -14.13 -7.76
C SER A 157 10.47 -12.80 -7.43
N TYR A 158 9.79 -12.18 -8.39
CA TYR A 158 9.07 -10.92 -8.17
C TYR A 158 7.64 -11.18 -7.70
N ARG A 159 7.10 -10.25 -6.92
CA ARG A 159 5.67 -10.13 -6.63
C ARG A 159 5.12 -8.94 -7.41
N LEU A 160 4.34 -9.22 -8.44
CA LEU A 160 3.65 -8.18 -9.20
C LEU A 160 2.39 -7.80 -8.46
N ILE A 161 2.24 -6.52 -8.14
CA ILE A 161 1.01 -5.95 -7.62
C ILE A 161 0.16 -5.57 -8.81
N VAL A 162 -0.94 -6.27 -8.99
CA VAL A 162 -1.78 -6.16 -10.18
C VAL A 162 -3.19 -5.72 -9.82
N GLY A 163 -3.82 -5.06 -10.77
CA GLY A 163 -5.21 -4.63 -10.64
C GLY A 163 -5.84 -4.35 -12.00
N ASN A 164 -7.10 -3.98 -11.99
CA ASN A 164 -7.84 -3.69 -13.21
C ASN A 164 -7.32 -2.42 -13.89
N GLU A 165 -7.15 -2.46 -15.20
CA GLU A 165 -6.71 -1.32 -16.02
C GLU A 165 -7.58 -0.07 -15.83
N ILE A 166 -8.90 -0.22 -15.69
CA ILE A 166 -9.80 0.91 -15.45
C ILE A 166 -9.46 1.62 -14.14
N HIS A 167 -9.06 0.87 -13.11
CA HIS A 167 -8.63 1.45 -11.85
C HIS A 167 -7.40 2.34 -12.05
N LYS A 168 -6.37 1.84 -12.73
CA LYS A 168 -5.17 2.62 -13.05
C LYS A 168 -5.51 3.85 -13.87
N ARG A 169 -6.28 3.69 -14.94
CA ARG A 169 -6.72 4.78 -15.82
C ARG A 169 -7.47 5.89 -15.07
N ASN A 170 -8.31 5.53 -14.09
CA ASN A 170 -9.01 6.54 -13.30
C ASN A 170 -8.05 7.30 -12.38
N ILE A 171 -7.06 6.62 -11.78
CA ILE A 171 -6.02 7.28 -11.00
C ILE A 171 -5.21 8.23 -11.92
N ASP A 172 -4.72 7.73 -13.06
CA ASP A 172 -3.96 8.55 -14.02
C ASP A 172 -4.73 9.84 -14.39
N ARG A 173 -6.02 9.72 -14.70
CA ARG A 173 -6.89 10.88 -15.02
C ARG A 173 -7.06 11.87 -13.87
N VAL A 174 -7.10 11.39 -12.63
CA VAL A 174 -7.16 12.26 -11.44
C VAL A 174 -5.91 13.12 -11.38
N PHE A 175 -4.73 12.53 -11.55
CA PHE A 175 -3.47 13.24 -11.46
C PHE A 175 -3.21 14.15 -12.69
N GLU A 176 -3.68 13.75 -13.88
CA GLU A 176 -3.70 14.62 -15.07
C GLU A 176 -4.54 15.87 -14.81
N GLN A 177 -5.77 15.73 -14.29
CA GLN A 177 -6.63 16.88 -13.96
C GLN A 177 -6.04 17.74 -12.82
N ALA A 178 -5.40 17.13 -11.85
CA ALA A 178 -4.69 17.84 -10.78
C ALA A 178 -3.37 18.48 -11.26
N LYS A 179 -2.93 18.22 -12.51
CA LYS A 179 -1.67 18.68 -13.12
C LYS A 179 -0.45 18.28 -12.31
N MET A 180 -0.48 17.07 -11.76
CA MET A 180 0.59 16.54 -10.93
C MET A 180 1.13 15.23 -11.53
N PRO A 181 2.39 15.19 -12.01
CA PRO A 181 3.00 13.98 -12.55
C PRO A 181 3.12 12.87 -11.51
N ILE A 182 2.82 11.63 -11.90
CA ILE A 182 3.03 10.44 -11.09
C ILE A 182 4.49 9.98 -11.28
N ALA A 183 5.24 9.86 -10.18
CA ALA A 183 6.60 9.32 -10.17
C ALA A 183 6.60 7.78 -10.19
N GLY A 184 5.59 7.16 -9.62
CA GLY A 184 5.41 5.72 -9.55
C GLY A 184 4.23 5.34 -8.65
N TYR A 185 3.83 4.10 -8.77
CA TYR A 185 2.84 3.48 -7.90
C TYR A 185 3.54 2.63 -6.85
N ILE A 186 2.99 2.59 -5.65
CA ILE A 186 3.54 1.84 -4.52
C ILE A 186 2.41 1.03 -3.87
N CYS A 187 2.65 -0.25 -3.64
CA CYS A 187 1.73 -1.10 -2.88
C CYS A 187 1.60 -0.60 -1.45
N THR A 188 0.42 -0.10 -1.08
CA THR A 188 0.16 0.46 0.26
C THR A 188 0.39 -0.56 1.37
N ALA A 189 -0.02 -1.82 1.15
CA ALA A 189 0.20 -2.89 2.13
C ALA A 189 1.68 -3.15 2.40
N ASN A 190 2.54 -3.11 1.35
CA ASN A 190 3.98 -3.26 1.53
C ASN A 190 4.60 -2.02 2.19
N ALA A 191 4.15 -0.82 1.81
CA ALA A 191 4.61 0.42 2.45
C ALA A 191 4.26 0.47 3.94
N ALA A 192 3.04 0.07 4.31
CA ALA A 192 2.61 -0.05 5.70
C ALA A 192 3.49 -1.03 6.48
N ALA A 193 3.78 -2.21 5.91
CA ALA A 193 4.62 -3.20 6.54
C ALA A 193 6.06 -2.72 6.78
N VAL A 194 6.62 -1.97 5.83
CA VAL A 194 7.95 -1.35 6.03
C VAL A 194 7.95 -0.37 7.20
N ALA A 195 6.82 0.31 7.43
CA ALA A 195 6.70 1.29 8.51
C ALA A 195 6.45 0.68 9.89
N VAL A 196 5.77 -0.48 9.97
CA VAL A 196 5.29 -1.02 11.26
C VAL A 196 5.92 -2.35 11.67
N LEU A 197 6.43 -3.15 10.72
CA LEU A 197 7.05 -4.44 10.99
C LEU A 197 8.56 -4.33 11.08
N SER A 198 9.16 -4.96 12.08
CA SER A 198 10.59 -5.16 12.16
C SER A 198 11.10 -6.14 11.09
N GLU A 199 12.40 -6.10 10.80
CA GLU A 199 13.02 -7.10 9.91
C GLU A 199 12.90 -8.52 10.46
N GLU A 200 12.99 -8.67 11.79
CA GLU A 200 12.90 -9.97 12.45
C GLU A 200 11.50 -10.58 12.28
N GLU A 201 10.42 -9.81 12.50
CA GLU A 201 9.04 -10.27 12.29
C GLU A 201 8.82 -10.73 10.85
N ARG A 202 9.32 -9.98 9.87
CA ARG A 202 9.23 -10.36 8.46
C ARG A 202 10.02 -11.63 8.13
N ARG A 203 11.19 -11.85 8.77
CA ARG A 203 12.01 -13.06 8.60
C ARG A 203 11.37 -14.29 9.24
N GLN A 204 10.87 -14.16 10.45
CA GLN A 204 10.18 -15.27 11.15
C GLN A 204 8.87 -15.66 10.47
N GLY A 205 8.30 -14.75 9.69
CA GLY A 205 7.02 -14.90 9.04
C GLY A 205 5.88 -14.30 9.87
N CYS A 206 5.16 -13.37 9.25
CA CYS A 206 4.05 -12.69 9.89
C CYS A 206 2.95 -12.34 8.89
N ALA A 207 1.80 -11.96 9.43
CA ALA A 207 0.67 -11.45 8.70
C ALA A 207 0.37 -10.02 9.18
N LEU A 208 0.25 -9.08 8.25
CA LEU A 208 -0.22 -7.73 8.53
C LEU A 208 -1.65 -7.59 8.03
N LEU A 209 -2.54 -7.19 8.93
CA LEU A 209 -3.93 -6.90 8.63
C LEU A 209 -4.15 -5.38 8.68
N ASP A 210 -4.41 -4.80 7.52
CA ASP A 210 -4.74 -3.38 7.36
C ASP A 210 -6.26 -3.23 7.21
N CYS A 211 -6.92 -2.73 8.27
CA CYS A 211 -8.37 -2.55 8.34
C CYS A 211 -8.74 -1.10 8.00
N GLY A 212 -9.04 -0.85 6.71
CA GLY A 212 -9.47 0.46 6.24
C GLY A 212 -10.98 0.71 6.46
N ALA A 213 -11.46 1.80 5.86
CA ALA A 213 -12.89 2.17 5.96
C ALA A 213 -13.81 1.22 5.20
N GLU A 214 -13.44 0.79 4.01
CA GLU A 214 -14.28 -0.05 3.15
C GLU A 214 -13.59 -1.33 2.64
N THR A 215 -12.31 -1.49 2.97
CA THR A 215 -11.52 -2.67 2.61
C THR A 215 -10.64 -3.08 3.76
N THR A 216 -10.37 -4.38 3.84
CA THR A 216 -9.35 -4.95 4.73
C THR A 216 -8.35 -5.70 3.87
N THR A 217 -7.07 -5.39 4.00
CA THR A 217 -5.99 -6.03 3.27
C THR A 217 -5.18 -6.90 4.22
N LEU A 218 -5.07 -8.18 3.90
CA LEU A 218 -4.15 -9.11 4.55
C LEU A 218 -2.92 -9.25 3.68
N SER A 219 -1.74 -8.96 4.21
CA SER A 219 -0.45 -9.21 3.59
C SER A 219 0.38 -10.18 4.41
N LEU A 220 1.07 -11.09 3.73
CA LEU A 220 1.87 -12.15 4.33
C LEU A 220 3.35 -11.91 4.02
N TYR A 221 4.17 -12.13 5.02
CA TYR A 221 5.63 -12.03 4.94
C TYR A 221 6.25 -13.36 5.37
N LYS A 222 7.30 -13.78 4.69
CA LYS A 222 8.06 -14.99 4.99
C LYS A 222 9.50 -14.83 4.54
N ASP A 223 10.43 -15.29 5.35
CA ASP A 223 11.88 -15.23 5.07
C ASP A 223 12.38 -13.81 4.73
N GLY A 224 11.75 -12.78 5.29
CA GLY A 224 12.04 -11.36 5.03
C GLY A 224 11.33 -10.77 3.81
N TYR A 225 10.69 -11.58 2.96
CA TYR A 225 10.08 -11.15 1.71
C TYR A 225 8.56 -11.01 1.82
N PHE A 226 8.01 -10.12 1.00
CA PHE A 226 6.57 -10.03 0.77
C PHE A 226 6.09 -11.27 0.01
N ALA A 227 5.32 -12.11 0.66
CA ALA A 227 4.90 -13.39 0.10
C ALA A 227 3.62 -13.29 -0.72
N SER A 228 2.57 -12.64 -0.19
CA SER A 228 1.33 -12.42 -0.93
C SER A 228 0.44 -11.39 -0.23
N MET A 229 -0.60 -10.94 -0.96
CA MET A 229 -1.68 -10.14 -0.37
C MET A 229 -3.03 -10.48 -0.98
N ILE A 230 -4.08 -10.26 -0.18
CA ILE A 230 -5.46 -10.30 -0.61
C ILE A 230 -6.21 -9.14 0.03
N THR A 231 -7.13 -8.52 -0.71
CA THR A 231 -7.99 -7.45 -0.21
C THR A 231 -9.45 -7.90 -0.26
N ILE A 232 -10.14 -7.80 0.88
CA ILE A 232 -11.57 -8.07 0.99
C ILE A 232 -12.35 -6.75 1.08
N PRO A 233 -13.55 -6.65 0.47
CA PRO A 233 -14.33 -5.42 0.41
C PRO A 233 -15.18 -5.20 1.66
N LEU A 234 -14.59 -5.40 2.82
CA LEU A 234 -15.16 -5.17 4.15
C LEU A 234 -14.21 -4.30 4.96
N GLY A 235 -14.74 -3.34 5.68
CA GLY A 235 -13.97 -2.43 6.53
C GLY A 235 -14.82 -1.78 7.61
N GLY A 236 -14.28 -0.79 8.31
CA GLY A 236 -14.95 -0.11 9.42
C GLY A 236 -16.33 0.48 9.10
N ASN A 237 -16.57 0.88 7.85
CA ASN A 237 -17.89 1.38 7.43
C ASN A 237 -18.96 0.29 7.40
N ASN A 238 -18.60 -0.99 7.36
CA ASN A 238 -19.58 -2.07 7.48
C ASN A 238 -20.16 -2.08 8.89
N ILE A 239 -19.31 -1.96 9.91
CA ILE A 239 -19.74 -1.87 11.33
C ILE A 239 -20.65 -0.65 11.51
N THR A 240 -20.25 0.51 10.98
CA THR A 240 -21.10 1.73 11.06
C THR A 240 -22.47 1.50 10.44
N ARG A 241 -22.54 0.86 9.27
CA ARG A 241 -23.81 0.54 8.60
C ARG A 241 -24.67 -0.45 9.39
N ASP A 242 -24.06 -1.44 10.03
CA ASP A 242 -24.76 -2.40 10.86
C ASP A 242 -25.38 -1.70 12.08
N ILE A 243 -24.67 -0.77 12.72
CA ILE A 243 -25.22 0.06 13.79
C ILE A 243 -26.35 0.97 13.29
N CYS A 244 -26.21 1.57 12.09
CA CYS A 244 -27.28 2.38 11.47
C CYS A 244 -28.57 1.58 11.23
N SER A 245 -28.49 0.25 11.02
CA SER A 245 -29.68 -0.59 10.88
C SER A 245 -30.59 -0.61 12.12
N LEU A 246 -30.07 -0.19 13.27
CA LEU A 246 -30.80 0.01 14.52
C LEU A 246 -31.48 1.38 14.59
N HIS A 247 -31.70 2.05 13.45
CA HIS A 247 -32.29 3.39 13.35
C HIS A 247 -31.46 4.52 14.00
N VAL A 248 -30.15 4.31 14.11
CA VAL A 248 -29.18 5.31 14.60
C VAL A 248 -28.62 6.12 13.43
N LYS A 249 -28.40 7.42 13.60
CA LYS A 249 -27.79 8.27 12.58
C LYS A 249 -26.30 7.86 12.35
N GLU A 250 -25.81 8.04 11.12
CA GLU A 250 -24.44 7.65 10.75
C GLU A 250 -23.38 8.28 11.67
N SER A 251 -23.50 9.57 12.01
CA SER A 251 -22.58 10.25 12.92
C SER A 251 -22.59 9.68 14.34
N GLU A 252 -23.75 9.27 14.82
CA GLU A 252 -23.91 8.63 16.13
C GLU A 252 -23.40 7.19 16.10
N ALA A 253 -23.70 6.43 15.04
CA ALA A 253 -23.19 5.09 14.80
C ALA A 253 -21.65 5.07 14.76
N GLU A 254 -21.04 6.04 14.10
CA GLU A 254 -19.59 6.21 14.07
C GLU A 254 -18.99 6.49 15.44
N SER A 255 -19.69 7.31 16.26
CA SER A 255 -19.30 7.60 17.63
C SER A 255 -19.40 6.36 18.52
N ILE A 256 -20.48 5.59 18.39
CA ILE A 256 -20.69 4.33 19.10
C ILE A 256 -19.59 3.33 18.76
N LYS A 257 -19.31 3.16 17.45
CA LYS A 257 -18.23 2.28 16.97
C LYS A 257 -16.88 2.65 17.59
N LYS A 258 -16.53 3.94 17.63
CA LYS A 258 -15.26 4.43 18.20
C LYS A 258 -15.20 4.31 19.72
N ALA A 259 -16.32 4.46 20.41
CA ALA A 259 -16.41 4.35 21.86
C ALA A 259 -16.46 2.91 22.36
N TYR A 260 -16.73 1.94 21.46
CA TYR A 260 -16.86 0.54 21.86
C TYR A 260 -15.52 -0.02 22.30
N GLN A 261 -15.48 -0.51 23.55
CA GLN A 261 -14.37 -1.28 24.10
C GLN A 261 -14.86 -2.71 24.32
N PRO A 262 -14.33 -3.71 23.65
CA PRO A 262 -14.70 -5.10 23.89
C PRO A 262 -14.32 -5.48 25.31
N GLN A 263 -15.27 -5.96 26.11
CA GLN A 263 -14.96 -6.71 27.33
C GLN A 263 -14.49 -8.09 26.88
N ILE A 264 -13.21 -8.34 26.95
CA ILE A 264 -12.65 -9.67 26.71
C ILE A 264 -12.87 -10.50 27.98
N ASP A 265 -14.05 -11.12 28.09
CA ASP A 265 -14.27 -12.19 29.05
C ASP A 265 -13.55 -13.45 28.56
N GLY A 266 -12.44 -13.78 29.19
CA GLY A 266 -11.71 -15.02 29.01
C GLY A 266 -10.47 -14.93 28.13
N THR A 267 -9.36 -14.91 28.79
CA THR A 267 -8.00 -15.40 28.47
C THR A 267 -7.76 -15.86 27.01
N ILE A 268 -7.59 -14.91 26.12
CA ILE A 268 -6.59 -15.03 25.07
C ILE A 268 -5.74 -13.77 25.16
N THR A 269 -4.77 -13.82 26.06
CA THR A 269 -3.67 -12.84 26.08
C THR A 269 -2.76 -13.24 24.95
N VAL A 270 -3.05 -12.78 23.76
CA VAL A 270 -2.04 -12.73 22.71
C VAL A 270 -1.28 -11.44 22.94
N ASP A 271 -0.22 -11.53 23.75
CA ASP A 271 0.73 -10.44 23.94
C ASP A 271 1.58 -10.32 22.67
N TRP A 272 1.08 -9.59 21.70
CA TRP A 272 1.77 -9.31 20.44
C TRP A 272 2.70 -8.09 20.54
N GLY A 273 2.91 -7.53 21.73
CA GLY A 273 3.80 -6.38 21.92
C GLY A 273 3.41 -5.13 21.13
N MET A 274 2.20 -5.06 20.60
CA MET A 274 1.72 -3.94 19.80
C MET A 274 1.11 -2.88 20.69
N LYS A 275 1.73 -1.72 20.74
CA LYS A 275 1.10 -0.50 21.21
C LYS A 275 -0.05 -0.11 20.27
N ASP A 276 -1.27 -0.19 20.78
CA ASP A 276 -2.45 0.55 20.34
C ASP A 276 -2.98 0.38 18.90
N TYR A 277 -2.99 -0.82 18.35
CA TYR A 277 -3.86 -1.13 17.22
C TYR A 277 -4.88 -2.19 17.61
N TYR A 278 -6.10 -1.73 17.95
CA TYR A 278 -7.22 -2.63 18.21
C TYR A 278 -7.76 -3.19 16.90
N CYS A 279 -7.34 -4.38 16.49
CA CYS A 279 -8.03 -5.16 15.48
C CYS A 279 -9.25 -5.81 16.14
N LEU A 280 -10.42 -5.19 16.01
CA LEU A 280 -11.68 -5.80 16.38
C LEU A 280 -12.03 -6.86 15.32
N LEU A 281 -11.58 -8.11 15.51
CA LEU A 281 -12.19 -9.26 14.88
C LEU A 281 -13.55 -9.51 15.55
N TYR A 282 -14.55 -8.73 15.15
CA TYR A 282 -15.93 -9.03 15.46
C TYR A 282 -16.58 -9.72 14.27
N THR A 283 -16.84 -10.99 14.41
CA THR A 283 -17.90 -11.64 13.65
C THR A 283 -19.22 -11.22 14.30
N SER A 284 -19.77 -10.08 13.90
CA SER A 284 -21.18 -9.79 14.13
C SER A 284 -21.98 -10.90 13.46
N PRO A 285 -22.86 -11.61 14.17
CA PRO A 285 -23.74 -12.54 13.52
C PRO A 285 -24.55 -11.77 12.47
N SER A 286 -24.51 -12.26 11.23
CA SER A 286 -25.32 -11.67 10.15
C SER A 286 -26.80 -11.71 10.57
N PRO A 287 -27.61 -10.69 10.22
CA PRO A 287 -29.08 -10.78 10.44
C PRO A 287 -29.72 -12.02 9.84
N ARG A 288 -29.03 -12.74 8.95
CA ARG A 288 -29.48 -14.03 8.39
C ARG A 288 -29.33 -15.20 9.37
N ASP A 289 -28.50 -15.08 10.40
CA ASP A 289 -28.26 -16.14 11.36
C ASP A 289 -29.27 -16.10 12.53
N ILE A 290 -30.11 -15.06 12.60
CA ILE A 290 -31.13 -14.88 13.65
C ILE A 290 -32.52 -15.40 13.21
N SER A 291 -32.70 -15.83 11.97
CA SER A 291 -33.98 -16.29 11.43
C SER A 291 -34.21 -17.80 11.51
N GLY A 292 -33.52 -18.48 12.40
CA GLY A 292 -33.59 -19.93 12.58
C GLY A 292 -33.87 -20.34 14.04
N SER A 293 -35.06 -19.96 14.57
CA SER A 293 -35.66 -20.64 15.74
C SER A 293 -37.15 -20.35 15.78
#